data_96a8fa6fd5b709b89ebc3e9f735dad18
#
_entry.id   96a8fa6fd5b709b89ebc3e9f735dad18
#
_cell.length_a   1.000
_cell.length_b   1.000
_cell.length_c   1.000
_cell.angle_alpha   90.00
_cell.angle_beta   90.00
_cell.angle_gamma   90.00
#
_symmetry.space_group_name_H-M   'P 1'
#
loop_
_entity.id
_entity.type
_entity.pdbx_description
1 polymer ?
#
loop_
_entity_poly.entity_id
_entity_poly.type
_entity_poly.pdbx_seq_one_letter_code
_entity_poly.pdbx_strand_id
1 'polypeptide(L)'
;ARNENAGAAEYRNIIAVTNRKLCERPFLEQVERICQMHPKALILREKDLSESAYEAMAGQVLKICGRYDTPCMLHSFVEVARRLHHPYIHLPLFLLEEYCGKLNDFRMVGSSIHSPEEAVRAQKAGAIYVTAGHVYVTDCKKGLPPRGLEFLKEVCTKVTIPVYAIGG
;
A
#
# COMPACT_ATOMS: atom_id res chain seq x y z
N ALA A 1 -3.46 -24.99 24.74
CA ALA A 1 -4.13 -24.25 23.67
C ALA A 1 -3.58 -22.83 23.65
N ARG A 2 -2.68 -22.51 22.70
CA ARG A 2 -2.23 -21.12 22.47
C ARG A 2 -3.41 -20.38 21.84
N ASN A 3 -3.67 -19.19 22.37
CA ASN A 3 -4.80 -18.35 21.99
C ASN A 3 -4.58 -17.84 20.54
N GLU A 4 -5.11 -18.54 19.57
CA GLU A 4 -5.01 -18.16 18.13
C GLU A 4 -5.68 -16.82 17.81
N ASN A 5 -6.56 -16.34 18.70
CA ASN A 5 -7.22 -15.04 18.56
C ASN A 5 -6.37 -13.82 18.99
N ALA A 6 -5.29 -14.02 19.73
CA ALA A 6 -4.45 -12.89 20.17
C ALA A 6 -3.63 -12.29 19.01
N GLY A 7 -3.15 -13.13 18.07
CA GLY A 7 -2.38 -12.67 16.91
C GLY A 7 -3.19 -11.86 15.89
N ALA A 8 -4.46 -12.19 15.70
CA ALA A 8 -5.32 -11.51 14.73
C ALA A 8 -5.66 -10.04 15.11
N ALA A 9 -5.57 -9.68 16.40
CA ALA A 9 -5.82 -8.31 16.85
C ALA A 9 -4.60 -7.40 16.63
N GLU A 10 -3.40 -7.96 16.66
CA GLU A 10 -2.13 -7.22 16.66
C GLU A 10 -1.83 -6.53 15.32
N TYR A 11 -2.23 -7.14 14.20
CA TYR A 11 -1.90 -6.65 12.86
C TYR A 11 -3.03 -5.91 12.14
N ARG A 12 -4.16 -5.68 12.80
CA ARG A 12 -5.34 -5.02 12.20
C ARG A 12 -5.09 -3.59 11.70
N ASN A 13 -4.08 -2.92 12.22
CA ASN A 13 -3.71 -1.56 11.84
C ASN A 13 -2.45 -1.51 10.98
N ILE A 14 -1.95 -2.67 10.54
CA ILE A 14 -0.75 -2.77 9.73
C ILE A 14 -1.13 -2.98 8.27
N ILE A 15 -0.52 -2.19 7.39
CA ILE A 15 -0.53 -2.40 5.96
C ILE A 15 0.85 -2.97 5.57
N ALA A 16 0.85 -4.16 4.98
CA ALA A 16 2.06 -4.76 4.46
C ALA A 16 2.35 -4.24 3.05
N VAL A 17 3.57 -3.82 2.79
CA VAL A 17 4.02 -3.39 1.46
C VAL A 17 5.06 -4.37 0.95
N THR A 18 4.84 -4.93 -0.23
CA THR A 18 5.76 -5.93 -0.78
C THR A 18 7.04 -5.32 -1.33
N ASN A 19 8.12 -6.07 -1.24
CA ASN A 19 9.35 -5.89 -1.99
C ASN A 19 10.00 -7.28 -2.16
N ARG A 20 9.79 -7.91 -3.34
CA ARG A 20 10.27 -9.27 -3.59
C ARG A 20 11.79 -9.40 -3.49
N LYS A 21 12.53 -8.31 -3.74
CA LYS A 21 14.00 -8.30 -3.66
C LYS A 21 14.54 -8.46 -2.24
N LEU A 22 13.71 -8.20 -1.23
CA LEU A 22 14.06 -8.37 0.18
C LEU A 22 13.57 -9.70 0.76
N CYS A 23 12.89 -10.54 -0.02
CA CYS A 23 12.38 -11.82 0.45
C CYS A 23 13.50 -12.86 0.47
N GLU A 24 13.69 -13.50 1.62
CA GLU A 24 14.62 -14.63 1.79
C GLU A 24 14.02 -15.97 1.33
N ARG A 25 12.71 -16.02 1.17
CA ARG A 25 11.94 -17.19 0.70
C ARG A 25 11.21 -16.87 -0.60
N PRO A 26 10.63 -17.88 -1.29
CA PRO A 26 9.83 -17.65 -2.48
C PRO A 26 8.74 -16.59 -2.22
N PHE A 27 8.58 -15.65 -3.14
CA PHE A 27 7.74 -14.47 -2.93
C PHE A 27 6.28 -14.81 -2.59
N LEU A 28 5.68 -15.76 -3.29
CA LEU A 28 4.29 -16.16 -3.04
C LEU A 28 4.11 -16.84 -1.67
N GLU A 29 5.11 -17.58 -1.20
CA GLU A 29 5.12 -18.11 0.16
C GLU A 29 5.16 -16.99 1.20
N GLN A 30 5.97 -15.95 0.95
CA GLN A 30 6.02 -14.78 1.82
C GLN A 30 4.67 -14.06 1.87
N VAL A 31 4.02 -13.88 0.74
CA VAL A 31 2.68 -13.29 0.66
C VAL A 31 1.67 -14.10 1.47
N GLU A 32 1.69 -15.42 1.35
CA GLU A 32 0.80 -16.29 2.12
C GLU A 32 1.02 -16.17 3.62
N ARG A 33 2.26 -16.15 4.08
CA ARG A 33 2.59 -15.93 5.50
C ARG A 33 2.11 -14.58 6.03
N ILE A 34 2.23 -13.54 5.21
CA ILE A 34 1.70 -12.22 5.56
C ILE A 34 0.18 -12.28 5.71
N CYS A 35 -0.52 -12.90 4.76
CA CYS A 35 -1.99 -13.03 4.82
C CYS A 35 -2.46 -13.84 6.03
N GLN A 36 -1.71 -14.86 6.45
CA GLN A 36 -2.00 -15.64 7.67
C GLN A 36 -1.98 -14.79 8.94
N MET A 37 -1.28 -13.66 8.93
CA MET A 37 -1.26 -12.72 10.05
C MET A 37 -2.44 -11.73 10.04
N HIS A 38 -3.29 -11.77 9.04
CA HIS A 38 -4.48 -10.93 8.86
C HIS A 38 -4.19 -9.43 8.98
N PRO A 39 -3.25 -8.87 8.19
CA PRO A 39 -3.02 -7.43 8.17
C PRO A 39 -4.27 -6.71 7.66
N LYS A 40 -4.33 -5.40 7.88
CA LYS A 40 -5.43 -4.57 7.37
C LYS A 40 -5.50 -4.60 5.84
N ALA A 41 -4.37 -4.60 5.18
CA ALA A 41 -4.24 -4.71 3.73
C ALA A 41 -2.81 -5.11 3.34
N LEU A 42 -2.66 -5.54 2.10
CA LEU A 42 -1.38 -5.75 1.44
C LEU A 42 -1.32 -4.85 0.22
N ILE A 43 -0.23 -4.10 0.07
CA ILE A 43 0.07 -3.33 -1.15
C ILE A 43 1.09 -4.11 -1.98
N LEU A 44 0.71 -4.51 -3.18
CA LEU A 44 1.60 -5.18 -4.12
C LEU A 44 2.41 -4.14 -4.89
N ARG A 45 3.58 -3.77 -4.35
CA ARG A 45 4.48 -2.77 -4.90
C ARG A 45 5.72 -3.42 -5.49
N GLU A 46 5.67 -3.72 -6.78
CA GLU A 46 6.76 -4.30 -7.57
C GLU A 46 6.96 -3.49 -8.87
N LYS A 47 7.25 -2.20 -8.70
CA LYS A 47 7.26 -1.18 -9.77
C LYS A 47 8.34 -1.36 -10.84
N ASP A 48 9.32 -2.22 -10.61
CA ASP A 48 10.38 -2.55 -11.56
C ASP A 48 10.00 -3.66 -12.55
N LEU A 49 8.85 -4.30 -12.35
CA LEU A 49 8.32 -5.29 -13.28
C LEU A 49 7.74 -4.61 -14.53
N SER A 50 7.79 -5.33 -15.65
CA SER A 50 6.98 -4.98 -16.81
C SER A 50 5.49 -5.13 -16.49
N GLU A 51 4.64 -4.48 -17.25
CA GLU A 51 3.18 -4.57 -17.07
C GLU A 51 2.69 -6.03 -17.12
N SER A 52 3.15 -6.80 -18.11
CA SER A 52 2.77 -8.21 -18.24
C SER A 52 3.26 -9.10 -17.11
N ALA A 53 4.50 -8.87 -16.64
CA ALA A 53 5.04 -9.60 -15.49
C ALA A 53 4.30 -9.24 -14.19
N TYR A 54 3.96 -7.96 -14.01
CA TYR A 54 3.17 -7.51 -12.86
C TYR A 54 1.76 -8.12 -12.90
N GLU A 55 1.12 -8.14 -14.06
CA GLU A 55 -0.22 -8.75 -14.22
C GLU A 55 -0.23 -10.23 -13.85
N ALA A 56 0.75 -11.00 -14.34
CA ALA A 56 0.88 -12.41 -13.99
C ALA A 56 1.08 -12.62 -12.47
N MET A 57 1.95 -11.83 -11.86
CA MET A 57 2.18 -11.88 -10.42
C MET A 57 0.94 -11.46 -9.62
N ALA A 58 0.29 -10.37 -10.03
CA ALA A 58 -0.93 -9.88 -9.39
C ALA A 58 -2.03 -10.93 -9.38
N GLY A 59 -2.23 -11.64 -10.49
CA GLY A 59 -3.20 -12.73 -10.56
C GLY A 59 -2.97 -13.82 -9.51
N GLN A 60 -1.71 -14.19 -9.25
CA GLN A 60 -1.35 -15.17 -8.24
C GLN A 60 -1.50 -14.62 -6.82
N VAL A 61 -1.06 -13.39 -6.58
CA VAL A 61 -1.17 -12.73 -5.27
C VAL A 61 -2.63 -12.51 -4.88
N LEU A 62 -3.48 -12.08 -5.81
CA LEU A 62 -4.91 -11.88 -5.55
C LEU A 62 -5.62 -13.17 -5.15
N LYS A 63 -5.23 -14.32 -5.72
CA LYS A 63 -5.77 -15.62 -5.31
C LYS A 63 -5.40 -15.96 -3.86
N ILE A 64 -4.16 -15.69 -3.47
CA ILE A 64 -3.71 -15.91 -2.09
C ILE A 64 -4.48 -14.98 -1.15
N CYS A 65 -4.50 -13.68 -1.43
CA CYS A 65 -5.21 -12.70 -0.61
C CYS A 65 -6.70 -13.04 -0.46
N GLY A 66 -7.33 -13.51 -1.53
CA GLY A 66 -8.74 -13.93 -1.51
C GLY A 66 -9.02 -15.09 -0.57
N ARG A 67 -8.08 -16.06 -0.46
CA ARG A 67 -8.24 -17.19 0.48
C ARG A 67 -8.23 -16.77 1.95
N TYR A 68 -7.58 -15.68 2.28
CA TYR A 68 -7.41 -15.16 3.65
C TYR A 68 -8.25 -13.91 3.93
N ASP A 69 -9.10 -13.50 2.98
CA ASP A 69 -9.88 -12.25 3.07
C ASP A 69 -9.00 -11.00 3.35
N THR A 70 -7.77 -11.01 2.84
CA THR A 70 -6.86 -9.89 2.96
C THR A 70 -7.08 -8.91 1.79
N PRO A 71 -7.49 -7.66 2.05
CA PRO A 71 -7.57 -6.65 1.00
C PRO A 71 -6.20 -6.44 0.35
N CYS A 72 -6.12 -6.51 -0.98
CA CYS A 72 -4.91 -6.28 -1.73
C CYS A 72 -5.07 -5.02 -2.58
N MET A 73 -4.18 -4.04 -2.38
CA MET A 73 -4.08 -2.86 -3.23
C MET A 73 -3.04 -3.13 -4.30
N LEU A 74 -3.44 -3.09 -5.58
CA LEU A 74 -2.47 -3.10 -6.67
C LEU A 74 -1.81 -1.73 -6.76
N HIS A 75 -0.50 -1.69 -7.01
CA HIS A 75 0.27 -0.45 -6.99
C HIS A 75 0.65 -0.01 -8.39
N SER A 76 0.30 1.22 -8.76
CA SER A 76 0.67 1.93 -9.99
C SER A 76 0.05 1.43 -11.31
N PHE A 77 -0.13 0.16 -11.51
CA PHE A 77 -0.60 -0.42 -12.78
C PHE A 77 -2.12 -0.38 -12.89
N VAL A 78 -2.67 0.81 -13.14
CA VAL A 78 -4.13 1.04 -13.21
C VAL A 78 -4.81 0.13 -14.24
N GLU A 79 -4.23 0.01 -15.44
CA GLU A 79 -4.83 -0.80 -16.50
C GLU A 79 -4.77 -2.31 -16.21
N VAL A 80 -3.75 -2.77 -15.50
CA VAL A 80 -3.69 -4.15 -14.99
C VAL A 80 -4.83 -4.40 -14.02
N ALA A 81 -5.05 -3.50 -13.07
CA ALA A 81 -6.14 -3.62 -12.11
C ALA A 81 -7.51 -3.69 -12.82
N ARG A 82 -7.70 -2.89 -13.86
CA ARG A 82 -8.92 -2.93 -14.69
C ARG A 82 -9.10 -4.25 -15.41
N ARG A 83 -8.05 -4.76 -16.05
CA ARG A 83 -8.11 -6.07 -16.75
C ARG A 83 -8.39 -7.23 -15.80
N LEU A 84 -7.88 -7.16 -14.57
CA LEU A 84 -8.14 -8.15 -13.53
C LEU A 84 -9.47 -7.92 -12.79
N HIS A 85 -10.24 -6.88 -13.15
CA HIS A 85 -11.47 -6.49 -12.47
C HIS A 85 -11.27 -6.29 -10.96
N HIS A 86 -10.08 -5.79 -10.57
CA HIS A 86 -9.72 -5.58 -9.18
C HIS A 86 -9.92 -4.11 -8.77
N PRO A 87 -10.83 -3.82 -7.81
CA PRO A 87 -11.29 -2.45 -7.55
C PRO A 87 -10.46 -1.68 -6.53
N TYR A 88 -9.27 -2.16 -6.15
CA TYR A 88 -8.41 -1.55 -5.15
C TYR A 88 -7.06 -1.17 -5.74
N ILE A 89 -6.70 0.12 -5.66
CA ILE A 89 -5.47 0.66 -6.25
C ILE A 89 -4.77 1.61 -5.27
N HIS A 90 -3.45 1.55 -5.24
CA HIS A 90 -2.59 2.49 -4.53
C HIS A 90 -1.67 3.18 -5.52
N LEU A 91 -1.65 4.50 -5.55
CA LEU A 91 -0.91 5.28 -6.54
C LEU A 91 0.07 6.24 -5.88
N PRO A 92 1.26 6.42 -6.46
CA PRO A 92 2.06 7.62 -6.21
C PRO A 92 1.21 8.86 -6.51
N LEU A 93 1.46 9.97 -5.84
CA LEU A 93 0.63 11.18 -5.99
C LEU A 93 0.54 11.66 -7.44
N PHE A 94 1.64 11.65 -8.17
CA PHE A 94 1.64 12.12 -9.57
C PHE A 94 0.69 11.29 -10.47
N LEU A 95 0.62 9.98 -10.25
CA LEU A 95 -0.34 9.13 -10.98
C LEU A 95 -1.78 9.36 -10.51
N LEU A 96 -1.99 9.54 -9.22
CA LEU A 96 -3.32 9.85 -8.70
C LEU A 96 -3.86 11.15 -9.34
N GLU A 97 -3.03 12.17 -9.46
CA GLU A 97 -3.42 13.44 -10.10
C GLU A 97 -3.66 13.28 -11.60
N GLU A 98 -2.82 12.50 -12.29
CA GLU A 98 -3.00 12.20 -13.72
C GLU A 98 -4.33 11.48 -14.00
N TYR A 99 -4.72 10.56 -13.12
CA TYR A 99 -5.96 9.81 -13.21
C TYR A 99 -7.15 10.48 -12.49
N CYS A 100 -6.99 11.68 -11.96
CA CYS A 100 -8.06 12.37 -11.24
C CYS A 100 -9.34 12.48 -12.09
N GLY A 101 -10.46 12.08 -11.50
CA GLY A 101 -11.75 12.00 -12.21
C GLY A 101 -11.93 10.78 -13.12
N LYS A 102 -10.93 9.92 -13.25
CA LYS A 102 -10.95 8.73 -14.13
C LYS A 102 -10.89 7.40 -13.35
N LEU A 103 -11.06 7.43 -12.04
CA LEU A 103 -10.97 6.25 -11.16
C LEU A 103 -12.31 5.86 -10.52
N ASN A 104 -13.42 6.24 -11.15
CA ASN A 104 -14.77 5.97 -10.63
C ASN A 104 -15.13 4.47 -10.59
N ASP A 105 -14.42 3.65 -11.34
CA ASP A 105 -14.52 2.19 -11.35
C ASP A 105 -13.78 1.53 -10.16
N PHE A 106 -12.97 2.29 -9.42
CA PHE A 106 -12.27 1.81 -8.24
C PHE A 106 -13.08 2.10 -6.97
N ARG A 107 -13.15 1.11 -6.08
CA ARG A 107 -13.81 1.23 -4.77
C ARG A 107 -12.88 1.81 -3.71
N MET A 108 -11.58 1.53 -3.80
CA MET A 108 -10.58 2.03 -2.88
C MET A 108 -9.38 2.55 -3.65
N VAL A 109 -9.05 3.81 -3.41
CA VAL A 109 -7.87 4.48 -3.97
C VAL A 109 -7.06 5.05 -2.82
N GLY A 110 -5.82 4.58 -2.69
CA GLY A 110 -4.86 5.12 -1.73
C GLY A 110 -3.71 5.83 -2.43
N SER A 111 -2.96 6.63 -1.69
CA SER A 111 -1.80 7.33 -2.25
C SER A 111 -0.64 7.43 -1.27
N SER A 112 0.57 7.44 -1.82
CA SER A 112 1.80 7.74 -1.08
C SER A 112 2.07 9.23 -1.12
N ILE A 113 2.40 9.81 0.04
CA ILE A 113 2.73 11.24 0.18
C ILE A 113 4.00 11.47 0.98
N HIS A 114 4.64 12.61 0.77
CA HIS A 114 5.93 12.94 1.36
C HIS A 114 5.96 14.35 1.96
N SER A 115 4.83 15.06 1.98
CA SER A 115 4.66 16.35 2.65
C SER A 115 3.20 16.55 3.07
N PRO A 116 2.94 17.46 4.03
CA PRO A 116 1.57 17.81 4.40
C PRO A 116 0.75 18.37 3.23
N GLU A 117 1.38 19.13 2.34
CA GLU A 117 0.76 19.70 1.14
C GLU A 117 0.36 18.60 0.15
N GLU A 118 1.22 17.60 -0.04
CA GLU A 118 0.93 16.42 -0.85
C GLU A 118 -0.26 15.64 -0.29
N ALA A 119 -0.38 15.52 1.03
CA ALA A 119 -1.52 14.84 1.65
C ALA A 119 -2.84 15.54 1.35
N VAL A 120 -2.87 16.87 1.40
CA VAL A 120 -4.05 17.66 1.02
C VAL A 120 -4.39 17.45 -0.44
N ARG A 121 -3.41 17.46 -1.33
CA ARG A 121 -3.60 17.20 -2.77
C ARG A 121 -4.14 15.80 -3.02
N ALA A 122 -3.59 14.79 -2.34
CA ALA A 122 -4.06 13.41 -2.45
C ALA A 122 -5.53 13.28 -2.03
N GLN A 123 -5.91 13.88 -0.90
CA GLN A 123 -7.30 13.88 -0.45
C GLN A 123 -8.23 14.57 -1.45
N LYS A 124 -7.83 15.72 -2.00
CA LYS A 124 -8.60 16.43 -3.02
C LYS A 124 -8.73 15.62 -4.32
N ALA A 125 -7.72 14.84 -4.67
CA ALA A 125 -7.73 14.00 -5.86
C ALA A 125 -8.50 12.67 -5.67
N GLY A 126 -9.08 12.44 -4.48
CA GLY A 126 -9.96 11.31 -4.20
C GLY A 126 -9.35 10.16 -3.42
N ALA A 127 -8.13 10.29 -2.89
CA ALA A 127 -7.57 9.27 -2.02
C ALA A 127 -8.41 9.12 -0.74
N ILE A 128 -8.67 7.87 -0.35
CA ILE A 128 -9.42 7.56 0.87
C ILE A 128 -8.50 7.25 2.06
N TYR A 129 -7.22 7.08 1.82
CA TYR A 129 -6.14 7.00 2.81
C TYR A 129 -4.83 7.41 2.16
N VAL A 130 -3.85 7.76 2.96
CA VAL A 130 -2.48 8.01 2.51
C VAL A 130 -1.46 7.23 3.33
N THR A 131 -0.35 6.87 2.69
CA THR A 131 0.86 6.44 3.38
C THR A 131 1.83 7.63 3.44
N ALA A 132 2.31 7.95 4.63
CA ALA A 132 3.17 9.11 4.89
C ALA A 132 4.58 8.65 5.24
N GLY A 133 5.54 8.95 4.41
CA GLY A 133 6.91 8.47 4.60
C GLY A 133 7.96 9.41 4.05
N HIS A 134 9.21 9.09 4.34
CA HIS A 134 9.62 8.10 5.37
C HIS A 134 9.80 8.84 6.71
N VAL A 135 9.30 8.26 7.78
CA VAL A 135 9.31 8.92 9.10
C VAL A 135 10.69 8.85 9.73
N TYR A 136 11.32 7.67 9.70
CA TYR A 136 12.66 7.42 10.23
C TYR A 136 13.66 7.07 9.13
N VAL A 137 14.95 7.04 9.47
CA VAL A 137 16.01 6.57 8.56
C VAL A 137 15.72 5.15 8.11
N THR A 138 15.83 4.88 6.82
CA THR A 138 15.58 3.56 6.24
C THR A 138 16.53 3.28 5.09
N ASP A 139 16.97 2.05 4.95
CA ASP A 139 17.84 1.61 3.86
C ASP A 139 17.20 1.78 2.46
N CYS A 140 15.86 1.76 2.39
CA CYS A 140 15.13 2.00 1.15
C CYS A 140 15.26 3.45 0.64
N LYS A 141 15.70 4.38 1.50
CA LYS A 141 15.84 5.82 1.25
C LYS A 141 17.22 6.33 1.68
N LYS A 142 18.27 5.58 1.33
CA LYS A 142 19.66 5.97 1.63
C LYS A 142 19.96 7.38 1.13
N GLY A 143 20.63 8.17 1.97
CA GLY A 143 21.04 9.53 1.65
C GLY A 143 19.95 10.59 1.74
N LEU A 144 18.69 10.23 2.03
CA LEU A 144 17.61 11.17 2.29
C LEU A 144 17.39 11.31 3.79
N PRO A 145 17.27 12.55 4.32
CA PRO A 145 16.98 12.76 5.74
C PRO A 145 15.58 12.26 6.09
N PRO A 146 15.38 11.70 7.31
CA PRO A 146 14.05 11.31 7.77
C PRO A 146 13.17 12.56 7.93
N ARG A 147 11.85 12.40 7.72
CA ARG A 147 10.89 13.51 7.84
C ARG A 147 10.47 13.76 9.28
N GLY A 148 10.56 12.73 10.15
CA GLY A 148 10.29 12.82 11.58
C GLY A 148 8.81 12.79 11.96
N LEU A 149 8.59 12.79 13.28
CA LEU A 149 7.24 12.72 13.85
C LEU A 149 6.44 14.02 13.68
N GLU A 150 7.10 15.18 13.65
CA GLU A 150 6.43 16.46 13.41
C GLU A 150 5.78 16.50 12.01
N PHE A 151 6.47 15.99 11.01
CA PHE A 151 5.91 15.80 9.67
C PHE A 151 4.63 14.97 9.73
N LEU A 152 4.66 13.82 10.42
CA LEU A 152 3.50 12.94 10.54
C LEU A 152 2.33 13.65 11.26
N LYS A 153 2.62 14.38 12.31
CA LYS A 153 1.63 15.17 13.05
C LYS A 153 0.98 16.24 12.16
N GLU A 154 1.77 16.98 11.39
CA GLU A 154 1.27 17.99 10.46
C GLU A 154 0.37 17.36 9.39
N VAL A 155 0.77 16.22 8.82
CA VAL A 155 -0.07 15.48 7.86
C VAL A 155 -1.42 15.15 8.48
N CYS A 156 -1.43 14.58 9.69
CA CYS A 156 -2.65 14.19 10.39
C CYS A 156 -3.58 15.38 10.70
N THR A 157 -3.03 16.58 10.90
CA THR A 157 -3.85 17.79 11.13
C THR A 157 -4.46 18.36 9.85
N LYS A 158 -3.86 18.10 8.69
CA LYS A 158 -4.27 18.71 7.43
C LYS A 158 -5.27 17.90 6.62
N VAL A 159 -5.43 16.63 6.93
CA VAL A 159 -6.35 15.73 6.22
C VAL A 159 -7.31 15.05 7.20
N THR A 160 -8.46 14.62 6.68
CA THR A 160 -9.48 13.90 7.45
C THR A 160 -9.47 12.40 7.17
N ILE A 161 -8.78 11.96 6.12
CA ILE A 161 -8.62 10.55 5.75
C ILE A 161 -7.55 9.87 6.62
N PRO A 162 -7.61 8.55 6.79
CA PRO A 162 -6.59 7.79 7.52
C PRO A 162 -5.18 8.01 6.97
N VAL A 163 -4.22 8.11 7.89
CA VAL A 163 -2.79 8.27 7.60
C VAL A 163 -2.02 7.08 8.17
N TYR A 164 -1.26 6.41 7.34
CA TYR A 164 -0.39 5.30 7.73
C TYR A 164 1.05 5.73 7.62
N ALA A 165 1.77 5.68 8.72
CA ALA A 165 3.21 5.99 8.74
C ALA A 165 4.02 4.86 8.11
N ILE A 166 5.04 5.21 7.34
CA ILE A 166 5.97 4.26 6.73
C ILE A 166 7.41 4.77 6.84
N GLY A 167 8.36 3.83 6.92
CA GLY A 167 9.79 4.11 6.97
C GLY A 167 10.36 4.11 8.38
N GLY A 168 11.26 3.13 8.64
CA GLY A 168 11.94 2.94 9.91
C GLY A 168 12.11 1.50 10.31
#